data_75f72960e6b57a6ee328664141a489bf
#
_entry.id   75f72960e6b57a6ee328664141a489bf
#
_cell.length_a   1.000
_cell.length_b   1.000
_cell.length_c   1.000
_cell.angle_alpha   90.00
_cell.angle_beta   90.00
_cell.angle_gamma   90.00
#
_symmetry.space_group_name_H-M   'P 1'
#
loop_
_entity.id
_entity.type
_entity.pdbx_description
1 polymer ?
#
loop_
_entity_poly.entity_id
_entity_poly.type
_entity_poly.pdbx_seq_one_letter_code
_entity_poly.pdbx_strand_id
1 'polypeptide(L)'
;MRLLVTLFATVLALHAQVPRLVEVQERRLANGARLLVVERRGLPAFHAELVFRGGQAEEPTALAGATDLLARTLFGATWPEDLQPGKGPGHLDGLLRQEEGILEALRLERLHQHRDAAAPSQLPGLEASLASLQARLRAQCSTRTLEDVYLSQGGSQGAEARADALRAWTELPTAALDLWCRTEAQRLQTLQLSRFSFQRDQLAAELRARGPQGPALLLGAALPGHPYGRDLRDHLPTLEALRWSELRSYARRALSPGRLTIIIVGGQSLDQLAPLVERSLGALPLPQDAEEPLLPEIPSDLGDRRVQATQGTEPRLLVGWRIPPHSHPDHLALRLAAALLDGGGTGRLITHLVRQKGLARQVDLDLDVPGGRLPGLLTVDLRPATGHSLPELEAALHTEILRLQQEPIPPDEWAKALALLGTEYVHTVDDPAALAQALGRAWAEGGDWRLLGLEAQRLSTLAQETVQAAARAWLNPSHRTMARLEPSLTEAHDPLDQELVKVLGALAEARIPDLAQREHLVAEGLRQLRMLSPEERLRTLHLMEAQLPPVKR
;
A
#
# COMPACT_ATOMS: atom_id res chain seq x y z
N MET A 1 13.76 47.14 24.32
CA MET A 1 14.41 45.91 23.77
C MET A 1 14.32 44.71 24.72
N ARG A 2 14.48 44.83 26.05
CA ARG A 2 14.32 43.69 27.00
C ARG A 2 12.87 43.17 27.16
N LEU A 3 11.83 44.03 27.06
CA LEU A 3 10.42 43.64 27.16
C LEU A 3 9.92 42.87 25.94
N LEU A 4 10.42 43.12 24.73
CA LEU A 4 10.07 42.40 23.51
C LEU A 4 10.67 40.98 23.48
N VAL A 5 11.86 40.78 24.04
CA VAL A 5 12.51 39.46 24.12
C VAL A 5 11.81 38.57 25.14
N THR A 6 11.28 39.12 26.24
CA THR A 6 10.50 38.37 27.23
C THR A 6 9.10 38.02 26.71
N LEU A 7 8.46 38.84 25.88
CA LEU A 7 7.18 38.51 25.24
C LEU A 7 7.34 37.40 24.19
N PHE A 8 8.43 37.41 23.43
CA PHE A 8 8.74 36.35 22.44
C PHE A 8 9.09 35.03 23.12
N ALA A 9 9.80 35.05 24.25
CA ALA A 9 10.11 33.85 25.03
C ALA A 9 8.87 33.24 25.71
N THR A 10 7.90 34.06 26.15
CA THR A 10 6.62 33.59 26.72
C THR A 10 5.67 33.08 25.64
N VAL A 11 5.68 33.62 24.42
CA VAL A 11 4.88 33.09 23.30
C VAL A 11 5.46 31.75 22.79
N LEU A 12 6.80 31.57 22.77
CA LEU A 12 7.42 30.29 22.47
C LEU A 12 7.17 29.21 23.56
N ALA A 13 7.08 29.61 24.83
CA ALA A 13 6.78 28.70 25.94
C ALA A 13 5.31 28.25 25.98
N LEU A 14 4.38 28.98 25.36
CA LEU A 14 2.97 28.59 25.25
C LEU A 14 2.71 27.51 24.18
N HIS A 15 3.66 27.17 23.33
CA HIS A 15 3.48 26.17 22.25
C HIS A 15 4.13 24.81 22.52
N ALA A 16 4.76 24.63 23.68
CA ALA A 16 5.18 23.30 24.13
C ALA A 16 4.10 22.69 25.05
N GLN A 17 2.83 22.67 24.61
CA GLN A 17 1.86 21.81 25.24
C GLN A 17 2.30 20.37 24.97
N VAL A 18 2.69 19.64 26.02
CA VAL A 18 2.82 18.18 25.97
C VAL A 18 1.56 17.64 25.31
N PRO A 19 1.67 16.93 24.20
CA PRO A 19 0.50 16.45 23.48
C PRO A 19 -0.40 15.69 24.46
N ARG A 20 -1.69 16.05 24.50
CA ARG A 20 -2.66 15.43 25.39
C ARG A 20 -2.74 13.95 25.00
N LEU A 21 -2.31 13.09 25.91
CA LEU A 21 -2.41 11.65 25.70
C LEU A 21 -3.87 11.24 25.59
N VAL A 22 -4.14 10.40 24.60
CA VAL A 22 -5.46 9.79 24.45
C VAL A 22 -5.64 8.73 25.53
N GLU A 23 -6.72 8.81 26.26
CA GLU A 23 -7.13 7.75 27.19
C GLU A 23 -7.72 6.60 26.38
N VAL A 24 -6.97 5.50 26.28
CA VAL A 24 -7.40 4.26 25.63
C VAL A 24 -7.61 3.21 26.70
N GLN A 25 -8.81 2.67 26.76
CA GLN A 25 -9.17 1.57 27.65
C GLN A 25 -9.02 0.24 26.90
N GLU A 26 -8.39 -0.74 27.53
CA GLU A 26 -8.08 -2.04 26.91
C GLU A 26 -8.75 -3.18 27.68
N ARG A 27 -9.31 -4.16 26.94
CA ARG A 27 -9.80 -5.43 27.48
C ARG A 27 -9.44 -6.58 26.55
N ARG A 28 -8.96 -7.68 27.12
CA ARG A 28 -8.85 -8.95 26.39
C ARG A 28 -10.16 -9.72 26.53
N LEU A 29 -10.64 -10.22 25.38
CA LEU A 29 -11.83 -11.06 25.30
C LEU A 29 -11.49 -12.53 25.58
N ALA A 30 -12.49 -13.35 25.87
CA ALA A 30 -12.32 -14.76 26.22
C ALA A 30 -11.62 -15.57 25.11
N ASN A 31 -11.81 -15.20 23.84
CA ASN A 31 -11.18 -15.83 22.68
C ASN A 31 -9.81 -15.21 22.30
N GLY A 32 -9.22 -14.40 23.19
CA GLY A 32 -7.91 -13.79 22.98
C GLY A 32 -7.89 -12.53 22.13
N ALA A 33 -9.00 -12.14 21.49
CA ALA A 33 -9.09 -10.86 20.78
C ALA A 33 -8.93 -9.70 21.75
N ARG A 34 -8.44 -8.57 21.23
CA ARG A 34 -8.22 -7.34 22.01
C ARG A 34 -9.30 -6.33 21.67
N LEU A 35 -9.89 -5.71 22.69
CA LEU A 35 -10.80 -4.58 22.56
C LEU A 35 -10.11 -3.32 23.07
N LEU A 36 -9.98 -2.31 22.22
CA LEU A 36 -9.53 -0.96 22.56
C LEU A 36 -10.71 -0.01 22.41
N VAL A 37 -10.96 0.80 23.44
CA VAL A 37 -12.05 1.76 23.46
C VAL A 37 -11.50 3.14 23.77
N VAL A 38 -11.88 4.12 22.94
CA VAL A 38 -11.65 5.54 23.19
C VAL A 38 -13.02 6.22 23.36
N GLU A 39 -13.34 6.57 24.59
CA GLU A 39 -14.60 7.26 24.90
C GLU A 39 -14.54 8.73 24.47
N ARG A 40 -15.46 9.12 23.57
CA ARG A 40 -15.66 10.49 23.08
C ARG A 40 -17.11 10.90 23.35
N ARG A 41 -17.38 11.37 24.55
CA ARG A 41 -18.75 11.74 24.98
C ARG A 41 -19.37 12.75 24.02
N GLY A 42 -20.62 12.50 23.65
CA GLY A 42 -21.39 13.37 22.80
C GLY A 42 -21.26 13.11 21.29
N LEU A 43 -20.43 12.17 20.85
CA LEU A 43 -20.43 11.76 19.45
C LEU A 43 -21.71 10.97 19.13
N PRO A 44 -22.46 11.36 18.07
CA PRO A 44 -23.68 10.68 17.64
C PRO A 44 -23.40 9.37 16.87
N ALA A 45 -22.17 9.21 16.40
CA ALA A 45 -21.68 8.06 15.66
C ALA A 45 -20.47 7.45 16.36
N PHE A 46 -20.14 6.22 16.01
CA PHE A 46 -18.89 5.57 16.39
C PHE A 46 -18.12 5.15 15.13
N HIS A 47 -16.80 5.18 15.23
CA HIS A 47 -15.90 4.55 14.29
C HIS A 47 -15.38 3.26 14.91
N ALA A 48 -15.55 2.15 14.21
CA ALA A 48 -15.04 0.84 14.62
C ALA A 48 -14.05 0.31 13.58
N GLU A 49 -12.97 -0.29 14.05
CA GLU A 49 -11.96 -0.90 13.19
C GLU A 49 -11.63 -2.30 13.70
N LEU A 50 -11.62 -3.27 12.79
CA LEU A 50 -11.15 -4.62 13.01
C LEU A 50 -9.79 -4.76 12.33
N VAL A 51 -8.74 -4.93 13.11
CA VAL A 51 -7.36 -5.06 12.64
C VAL A 51 -6.88 -6.48 12.88
N PHE A 52 -6.63 -7.22 11.80
CA PHE A 52 -6.05 -8.55 11.84
C PHE A 52 -4.56 -8.45 11.52
N ARG A 53 -3.71 -8.74 12.49
CA ARG A 53 -2.25 -8.68 12.32
C ARG A 53 -1.76 -9.78 11.38
N GLY A 54 -0.84 -9.43 10.46
CA GLY A 54 -0.18 -10.36 9.54
C GLY A 54 -0.15 -9.88 8.09
N GLY A 55 -1.28 -9.51 7.53
CA GLY A 55 -1.36 -8.90 6.19
C GLY A 55 -0.72 -9.71 5.05
N GLN A 56 -0.32 -8.99 4.01
CA GLN A 56 0.32 -9.56 2.81
C GLN A 56 1.68 -10.20 3.11
N ALA A 57 2.38 -9.74 4.16
CA ALA A 57 3.68 -10.29 4.56
C ALA A 57 3.61 -11.76 4.97
N GLU A 58 2.48 -12.19 5.50
CA GLU A 58 2.28 -13.57 5.96
C GLU A 58 1.61 -14.48 4.93
N GLU A 59 1.37 -13.99 3.71
CA GLU A 59 0.85 -14.83 2.63
C GLU A 59 1.89 -15.85 2.18
N PRO A 60 1.56 -17.14 2.16
CA PRO A 60 2.36 -18.10 1.42
C PRO A 60 2.48 -17.67 -0.05
N THR A 61 3.63 -17.88 -0.68
CA THR A 61 3.84 -17.53 -2.10
C THR A 61 2.81 -18.19 -3.03
N ALA A 62 2.37 -19.40 -2.68
CA ALA A 62 1.32 -20.12 -3.41
C ALA A 62 -0.09 -19.49 -3.28
N LEU A 63 -0.27 -18.53 -2.36
CA LEU A 63 -1.52 -17.82 -2.12
C LEU A 63 -1.35 -16.30 -2.28
N ALA A 64 -0.38 -15.86 -3.08
CA ALA A 64 -0.12 -14.44 -3.30
C ALA A 64 -1.39 -13.72 -3.80
N GLY A 65 -1.77 -12.63 -3.13
CA GLY A 65 -3.00 -11.89 -3.36
C GLY A 65 -4.21 -12.33 -2.54
N ALA A 66 -4.07 -13.32 -1.67
CA ALA A 66 -5.17 -13.80 -0.84
C ALA A 66 -5.69 -12.72 0.13
N THR A 67 -4.80 -11.91 0.72
CA THR A 67 -5.22 -10.81 1.63
C THR A 67 -5.98 -9.72 0.88
N ASP A 68 -5.53 -9.36 -0.33
CA ASP A 68 -6.24 -8.40 -1.19
C ASP A 68 -7.63 -8.90 -1.55
N LEU A 69 -7.76 -10.18 -1.90
CA LEU A 69 -9.06 -10.79 -2.19
C LEU A 69 -9.95 -10.85 -0.95
N LEU A 70 -9.40 -11.13 0.23
CA LEU A 70 -10.15 -11.06 1.48
C LEU A 70 -10.68 -9.65 1.72
N ALA A 71 -9.85 -8.61 1.62
CA ALA A 71 -10.29 -7.23 1.78
C ALA A 71 -11.45 -6.89 0.83
N ARG A 72 -11.36 -7.28 -0.44
CA ARG A 72 -12.39 -7.02 -1.47
C ARG A 72 -13.68 -7.81 -1.25
N THR A 73 -13.63 -8.97 -0.60
CA THR A 73 -14.80 -9.85 -0.42
C THR A 73 -15.51 -9.67 0.91
N LEU A 74 -14.88 -9.04 1.92
CA LEU A 74 -15.39 -8.95 3.28
C LEU A 74 -16.80 -8.36 3.38
N PHE A 75 -17.09 -7.25 2.70
CA PHE A 75 -18.40 -6.57 2.74
C PHE A 75 -19.34 -6.98 1.62
N GLY A 76 -18.86 -7.74 0.65
CA GLY A 76 -19.66 -8.27 -0.46
C GLY A 76 -20.49 -9.50 -0.13
N ALA A 77 -20.49 -9.97 1.14
CA ALA A 77 -21.29 -11.08 1.58
C ALA A 77 -22.78 -10.74 1.53
N THR A 78 -23.62 -11.70 1.13
CA THR A 78 -25.07 -11.57 1.15
C THR A 78 -25.57 -11.53 2.59
N TRP A 79 -26.52 -10.64 2.89
CA TRP A 79 -27.13 -10.56 4.22
C TRP A 79 -27.89 -11.87 4.53
N PRO A 80 -27.61 -12.54 5.67
CA PRO A 80 -28.15 -13.87 5.94
C PRO A 80 -29.67 -13.95 6.06
N GLU A 81 -30.31 -12.86 6.51
CA GLU A 81 -31.78 -12.79 6.67
C GLU A 81 -32.49 -12.72 5.31
N ASP A 82 -31.80 -12.28 4.25
CA ASP A 82 -32.34 -12.22 2.87
C ASP A 82 -32.12 -13.54 2.12
N LEU A 83 -31.46 -14.53 2.73
CA LEU A 83 -31.30 -15.85 2.14
C LEU A 83 -32.66 -16.58 2.20
N GLN A 84 -33.19 -16.94 1.04
CA GLN A 84 -34.43 -17.70 0.94
C GLN A 84 -34.31 -19.04 1.71
N PRO A 85 -35.41 -19.55 2.31
CA PRO A 85 -35.43 -20.85 2.93
C PRO A 85 -34.88 -21.93 1.99
N GLY A 86 -33.88 -22.70 2.45
CA GLY A 86 -33.18 -23.70 1.63
C GLY A 86 -31.99 -23.15 0.83
N LYS A 87 -31.73 -21.82 0.83
CA LYS A 87 -30.60 -21.19 0.16
C LYS A 87 -29.60 -20.57 1.16
N GLY A 88 -29.42 -21.23 2.31
CA GLY A 88 -28.46 -20.80 3.33
C GLY A 88 -27.00 -20.80 2.87
N PRO A 89 -26.06 -20.37 3.71
CA PRO A 89 -24.62 -20.30 3.39
C PRO A 89 -24.06 -21.59 2.78
N GLY A 90 -24.54 -22.76 3.21
CA GLY A 90 -24.13 -24.06 2.68
C GLY A 90 -24.51 -24.31 1.22
N HIS A 91 -25.59 -23.70 0.72
CA HIS A 91 -25.96 -23.79 -0.69
C HIS A 91 -24.98 -22.96 -1.57
N LEU A 92 -24.61 -21.77 -1.13
CA LEU A 92 -23.62 -20.94 -1.81
C LEU A 92 -22.24 -21.61 -1.83
N ASP A 93 -21.82 -22.19 -0.71
CA ASP A 93 -20.60 -22.99 -0.62
C ASP A 93 -20.61 -24.17 -1.60
N GLY A 94 -21.77 -24.80 -1.81
CA GLY A 94 -21.96 -25.86 -2.79
C GLY A 94 -21.74 -25.37 -4.24
N LEU A 95 -22.28 -24.21 -4.60
CA LEU A 95 -22.09 -23.62 -5.92
C LEU A 95 -20.63 -23.19 -6.16
N LEU A 96 -19.96 -22.62 -5.16
CA LEU A 96 -18.56 -22.23 -5.25
C LEU A 96 -17.62 -23.44 -5.40
N ARG A 97 -17.92 -24.58 -4.73
CA ARG A 97 -17.20 -25.84 -4.96
C ARG A 97 -17.44 -26.41 -6.36
N GLN A 98 -18.66 -26.28 -6.89
CA GLN A 98 -18.95 -26.70 -8.28
C GLN A 98 -18.16 -25.84 -9.27
N GLU A 99 -18.08 -24.52 -9.05
CA GLU A 99 -17.26 -23.62 -9.86
C GLU A 99 -15.79 -24.03 -9.83
N GLU A 100 -15.23 -24.28 -8.64
CA GLU A 100 -13.86 -24.75 -8.47
C GLU A 100 -13.61 -26.06 -9.25
N GLY A 101 -14.55 -27.00 -9.18
CA GLY A 101 -14.46 -28.27 -9.94
C GLY A 101 -14.45 -28.06 -11.46
N ILE A 102 -15.27 -27.14 -11.98
CA ILE A 102 -15.31 -26.83 -13.42
C ILE A 102 -14.02 -26.10 -13.84
N LEU A 103 -13.53 -25.16 -13.03
CA LEU A 103 -12.27 -24.45 -13.31
C LEU A 103 -11.07 -25.41 -13.37
N GLU A 104 -11.01 -26.40 -12.47
CA GLU A 104 -9.98 -27.44 -12.51
C GLU A 104 -10.12 -28.33 -13.74
N ALA A 105 -11.33 -28.72 -14.10
CA ALA A 105 -11.57 -29.48 -15.33
C ALA A 105 -11.13 -28.71 -16.59
N LEU A 106 -11.42 -27.39 -16.65
CA LEU A 106 -10.95 -26.52 -17.72
C LEU A 106 -9.42 -26.44 -17.78
N ARG A 107 -8.77 -26.35 -16.64
CA ARG A 107 -7.30 -26.31 -16.56
C ARG A 107 -6.69 -27.61 -17.09
N LEU A 108 -7.21 -28.74 -16.65
CA LEU A 108 -6.75 -30.08 -17.08
C LEU A 108 -7.00 -30.29 -18.58
N GLU A 109 -8.15 -29.88 -19.09
CA GLU A 109 -8.49 -29.99 -20.50
C GLU A 109 -7.58 -29.12 -21.37
N ARG A 110 -7.27 -27.89 -20.96
CA ARG A 110 -6.31 -27.02 -21.65
C ARG A 110 -4.91 -27.63 -21.70
N LEU A 111 -4.46 -28.25 -20.60
CA LEU A 111 -3.19 -28.98 -20.56
C LEU A 111 -3.22 -30.22 -21.51
N HIS A 112 -4.34 -30.93 -21.56
CA HIS A 112 -4.53 -32.05 -22.47
C HIS A 112 -4.47 -31.58 -23.93
N GLN A 113 -5.21 -30.54 -24.28
CA GLN A 113 -5.20 -29.93 -25.61
C GLN A 113 -3.82 -29.39 -26.02
N HIS A 114 -3.03 -28.89 -25.07
CA HIS A 114 -1.67 -28.45 -25.33
C HIS A 114 -0.72 -29.62 -25.65
N ARG A 115 -0.99 -30.81 -25.11
CA ARG A 115 -0.21 -32.03 -25.39
C ARG A 115 -0.68 -32.75 -26.64
N ASP A 116 -1.97 -32.77 -26.92
CA ASP A 116 -2.61 -33.42 -28.06
C ASP A 116 -3.68 -32.51 -28.67
N ALA A 117 -3.28 -31.68 -29.61
CA ALA A 117 -4.16 -30.75 -30.30
C ALA A 117 -5.22 -31.44 -31.20
N ALA A 118 -5.04 -32.72 -31.51
CA ALA A 118 -5.98 -33.50 -32.33
C ALA A 118 -7.10 -34.16 -31.52
N ALA A 119 -6.97 -34.17 -30.18
CA ALA A 119 -8.00 -34.75 -29.33
C ALA A 119 -9.32 -33.95 -29.37
N PRO A 120 -10.49 -34.60 -29.27
CA PRO A 120 -11.78 -33.90 -29.18
C PRO A 120 -11.80 -32.98 -27.97
N SER A 121 -12.06 -31.66 -28.20
CA SER A 121 -12.04 -30.67 -27.13
C SER A 121 -13.35 -30.65 -26.32
N GLN A 122 -13.25 -30.76 -24.99
CA GLN A 122 -14.35 -30.56 -24.06
C GLN A 122 -14.48 -29.08 -23.59
N LEU A 123 -13.57 -28.24 -24.00
CA LEU A 123 -13.51 -26.82 -23.57
C LEU A 123 -14.84 -26.08 -23.77
N PRO A 124 -15.52 -26.15 -24.95
CA PRO A 124 -16.78 -25.40 -25.13
C PRO A 124 -17.89 -25.80 -24.16
N GLY A 125 -17.98 -27.09 -23.84
CA GLY A 125 -18.98 -27.60 -22.88
C GLY A 125 -18.70 -27.19 -21.44
N LEU A 126 -17.42 -27.20 -21.04
CA LEU A 126 -16.98 -26.77 -19.72
C LEU A 126 -17.13 -25.24 -19.56
N GLU A 127 -16.81 -24.47 -20.58
CA GLU A 127 -16.98 -23.00 -20.60
C GLU A 127 -18.46 -22.60 -20.52
N ALA A 128 -19.35 -23.29 -21.24
CA ALA A 128 -20.79 -23.09 -21.13
C ALA A 128 -21.31 -23.42 -19.72
N SER A 129 -20.83 -24.51 -19.14
CA SER A 129 -21.19 -24.93 -17.78
C SER A 129 -20.73 -23.91 -16.74
N LEU A 130 -19.50 -23.38 -16.89
CA LEU A 130 -18.96 -22.32 -16.04
C LEU A 130 -19.80 -21.04 -16.15
N ALA A 131 -20.11 -20.60 -17.36
CA ALA A 131 -20.91 -19.40 -17.60
C ALA A 131 -22.32 -19.52 -16.98
N SER A 132 -22.97 -20.68 -17.10
CA SER A 132 -24.27 -20.97 -16.47
C SER A 132 -24.19 -20.92 -14.95
N LEU A 133 -23.16 -21.54 -14.37
CA LEU A 133 -22.96 -21.56 -12.92
C LEU A 133 -22.65 -20.17 -12.38
N GLN A 134 -21.80 -19.40 -13.07
CA GLN A 134 -21.49 -18.01 -12.71
C GLN A 134 -22.72 -17.08 -12.81
N ALA A 135 -23.61 -17.31 -13.77
CA ALA A 135 -24.89 -16.60 -13.84
C ALA A 135 -25.75 -16.89 -12.60
N ARG A 136 -25.81 -18.15 -12.15
CA ARG A 136 -26.51 -18.55 -10.91
C ARG A 136 -25.87 -17.92 -9.67
N LEU A 137 -24.54 -17.92 -9.57
CA LEU A 137 -23.81 -17.25 -8.49
C LEU A 137 -24.11 -15.75 -8.47
N ARG A 138 -24.04 -15.07 -9.62
CA ARG A 138 -24.39 -13.64 -9.72
C ARG A 138 -25.82 -13.35 -9.30
N ALA A 139 -26.77 -14.19 -9.70
CA ALA A 139 -28.17 -14.02 -9.31
C ALA A 139 -28.39 -14.16 -7.79
N GLN A 140 -27.56 -14.97 -7.11
CA GLN A 140 -27.59 -15.06 -5.64
C GLN A 140 -26.89 -13.88 -4.95
N CYS A 141 -25.84 -13.33 -5.56
CA CYS A 141 -25.14 -12.16 -5.05
C CYS A 141 -25.87 -10.84 -5.33
N SER A 142 -27.00 -10.85 -6.05
CA SER A 142 -27.83 -9.65 -6.30
C SER A 142 -28.76 -9.29 -5.13
N THR A 143 -28.82 -10.13 -4.11
CA THR A 143 -29.54 -9.83 -2.86
C THR A 143 -28.73 -8.83 -2.02
N ARG A 144 -29.41 -8.21 -1.07
CA ARG A 144 -28.84 -7.21 -0.16
C ARG A 144 -27.52 -7.67 0.47
N THR A 145 -26.48 -6.86 0.34
CA THR A 145 -25.15 -7.12 0.90
C THR A 145 -25.00 -6.51 2.28
N LEU A 146 -23.93 -6.86 3.01
CA LEU A 146 -23.57 -6.18 4.26
C LEU A 146 -23.30 -4.70 4.04
N GLU A 147 -22.74 -4.33 2.90
CA GLU A 147 -22.57 -2.95 2.47
C GLU A 147 -23.91 -2.21 2.43
N ASP A 148 -24.93 -2.79 1.78
CA ASP A 148 -26.26 -2.20 1.70
C ASP A 148 -26.91 -2.05 3.08
N VAL A 149 -26.66 -2.99 4.00
CA VAL A 149 -27.15 -2.89 5.39
C VAL A 149 -26.58 -1.67 6.09
N TYR A 150 -25.26 -1.48 6.04
CA TYR A 150 -24.60 -0.35 6.69
C TYR A 150 -24.96 0.98 6.05
N LEU A 151 -25.00 1.05 4.72
CA LEU A 151 -25.47 2.23 3.99
C LEU A 151 -26.93 2.60 4.36
N SER A 152 -27.82 1.60 4.53
CA SER A 152 -29.21 1.87 4.94
C SER A 152 -29.34 2.42 6.38
N GLN A 153 -28.32 2.23 7.22
CA GLN A 153 -28.24 2.82 8.55
C GLN A 153 -27.57 4.21 8.55
N GLY A 154 -27.21 4.73 7.37
CA GLY A 154 -26.51 6.01 7.24
C GLY A 154 -25.02 5.94 7.58
N GLY A 155 -24.42 4.75 7.46
CA GLY A 155 -23.01 4.52 7.73
C GLY A 155 -22.15 4.34 6.49
N SER A 156 -20.87 4.16 6.72
CA SER A 156 -19.85 3.82 5.73
C SER A 156 -18.99 2.66 6.21
N GLN A 157 -18.38 1.94 5.29
CA GLN A 157 -17.46 0.85 5.60
C GLN A 157 -16.41 0.70 4.50
N GLY A 158 -15.36 -0.05 4.84
CA GLY A 158 -14.35 -0.46 3.88
C GLY A 158 -13.39 -1.49 4.47
N ALA A 159 -12.61 -2.11 3.60
CA ALA A 159 -11.54 -3.00 4.00
C ALA A 159 -10.32 -2.80 3.13
N GLU A 160 -9.15 -3.00 3.71
CA GLU A 160 -7.86 -2.79 3.07
C GLU A 160 -6.86 -3.87 3.48
N ALA A 161 -6.17 -4.42 2.48
CA ALA A 161 -5.01 -5.25 2.69
C ALA A 161 -3.75 -4.38 2.75
N ARG A 162 -2.97 -4.55 3.81
CA ARG A 162 -1.65 -3.91 3.99
C ARG A 162 -0.58 -4.97 4.19
N ALA A 163 0.67 -4.56 4.12
CA ALA A 163 1.78 -5.49 4.35
C ALA A 163 1.65 -6.23 5.69
N ASP A 164 1.33 -5.53 6.78
CA ASP A 164 1.34 -6.06 8.15
C ASP A 164 -0.03 -6.33 8.76
N ALA A 165 -1.09 -5.95 8.08
CA ALA A 165 -2.45 -6.13 8.57
C ALA A 165 -3.48 -6.22 7.44
N LEU A 166 -4.56 -6.91 7.72
CA LEU A 166 -5.84 -6.69 7.05
C LEU A 166 -6.70 -5.89 8.01
N ARG A 167 -7.25 -4.78 7.54
CA ARG A 167 -8.15 -3.92 8.32
C ARG A 167 -9.51 -3.82 7.65
N ALA A 168 -10.55 -3.77 8.49
CA ALA A 168 -11.90 -3.47 8.08
C ALA A 168 -12.47 -2.41 9.01
N TRP A 169 -13.03 -1.35 8.47
CA TRP A 169 -13.59 -0.25 9.25
C TRP A 169 -15.05 -0.03 8.94
N THR A 170 -15.76 0.53 9.91
CA THR A 170 -17.17 0.88 9.80
C THR A 170 -17.42 2.14 10.61
N GLU A 171 -18.15 3.09 10.05
CA GLU A 171 -18.67 4.25 10.75
C GLU A 171 -20.19 4.18 10.73
N LEU A 172 -20.82 4.24 11.90
CA LEU A 172 -22.26 4.07 12.06
C LEU A 172 -22.80 4.97 13.18
N PRO A 173 -24.08 5.35 13.11
CA PRO A 173 -24.77 5.96 14.24
C PRO A 173 -24.71 5.04 15.48
N THR A 174 -24.58 5.64 16.66
CA THR A 174 -24.49 4.93 17.95
C THR A 174 -25.62 3.90 18.16
N ALA A 175 -26.82 4.19 17.65
CA ALA A 175 -27.96 3.27 17.73
C ALA A 175 -27.76 1.94 16.99
N ALA A 176 -26.86 1.89 16.01
CA ALA A 176 -26.58 0.68 15.22
C ALA A 176 -25.49 -0.22 15.84
N LEU A 177 -24.98 0.10 17.04
CA LEU A 177 -23.86 -0.62 17.66
C LEU A 177 -24.13 -2.12 17.87
N ASP A 178 -25.31 -2.48 18.38
CA ASP A 178 -25.68 -3.89 18.59
C ASP A 178 -25.85 -4.63 17.26
N LEU A 179 -26.40 -3.96 16.24
CA LEU A 179 -26.45 -4.49 14.88
C LEU A 179 -25.03 -4.76 14.36
N TRP A 180 -24.12 -3.80 14.49
CA TRP A 180 -22.72 -3.93 14.08
C TRP A 180 -22.04 -5.11 14.75
N CYS A 181 -22.13 -5.23 16.07
CA CYS A 181 -21.52 -6.34 16.82
C CYS A 181 -21.99 -7.71 16.31
N ARG A 182 -23.30 -7.88 16.10
CA ARG A 182 -23.87 -9.14 15.59
C ARG A 182 -23.46 -9.40 14.15
N THR A 183 -23.51 -8.39 13.30
CA THR A 183 -23.18 -8.48 11.89
C THR A 183 -21.73 -8.87 11.68
N GLU A 184 -20.78 -8.21 12.37
CA GLU A 184 -19.36 -8.51 12.26
C GLU A 184 -19.03 -9.90 12.79
N ALA A 185 -19.61 -10.32 13.91
CA ALA A 185 -19.43 -11.67 14.41
C ALA A 185 -19.94 -12.73 13.42
N GLN A 186 -21.12 -12.53 12.84
CA GLN A 186 -21.70 -13.43 11.86
C GLN A 186 -20.87 -13.47 10.57
N ARG A 187 -20.39 -12.34 10.08
CA ARG A 187 -19.50 -12.23 8.91
C ARG A 187 -18.23 -13.05 9.08
N LEU A 188 -17.56 -12.88 10.24
CA LEU A 188 -16.32 -13.61 10.55
C LEU A 188 -16.57 -15.11 10.79
N GLN A 189 -17.72 -15.48 11.36
CA GLN A 189 -18.08 -16.88 11.58
C GLN A 189 -18.41 -17.62 10.28
N THR A 190 -19.16 -16.98 9.37
CA THR A 190 -19.63 -17.63 8.14
C THR A 190 -18.62 -17.59 7.02
N LEU A 191 -17.77 -16.56 6.96
CA LEU A 191 -16.79 -16.33 5.90
C LEU A 191 -17.38 -16.59 4.50
N GLN A 192 -18.47 -15.89 4.19
CA GLN A 192 -19.10 -15.95 2.88
C GLN A 192 -18.27 -15.20 1.83
N LEU A 193 -17.55 -15.94 1.02
CA LEU A 193 -16.71 -15.40 -0.07
C LEU A 193 -17.47 -15.48 -1.41
N SER A 194 -18.73 -15.02 -1.41
CA SER A 194 -19.69 -15.21 -2.51
C SER A 194 -19.27 -14.54 -3.83
N ARG A 195 -18.46 -13.48 -3.75
CA ARG A 195 -17.94 -12.73 -4.92
C ARG A 195 -16.51 -13.11 -5.28
N PHE A 196 -15.99 -14.21 -4.75
CA PHE A 196 -14.59 -14.60 -4.91
C PHE A 196 -14.11 -14.55 -6.36
N SER A 197 -14.74 -15.32 -7.26
CA SER A 197 -14.29 -15.41 -8.65
C SER A 197 -14.34 -14.07 -9.38
N PHE A 198 -15.39 -13.28 -9.14
CA PHE A 198 -15.51 -11.93 -9.72
C PHE A 198 -14.39 -11.02 -9.21
N GLN A 199 -14.14 -10.99 -7.91
CA GLN A 199 -13.11 -10.13 -7.31
C GLN A 199 -11.70 -10.57 -7.71
N ARG A 200 -11.45 -11.87 -7.83
CA ARG A 200 -10.18 -12.41 -8.32
C ARG A 200 -9.90 -11.95 -9.75
N ASP A 201 -10.87 -12.13 -10.64
CA ASP A 201 -10.72 -11.79 -12.04
C ASP A 201 -10.60 -10.26 -12.24
N GLN A 202 -11.32 -9.47 -11.44
CA GLN A 202 -11.20 -8.02 -11.42
C GLN A 202 -9.81 -7.58 -10.95
N LEU A 203 -9.29 -8.14 -9.84
CA LEU A 203 -7.94 -7.83 -9.34
C LEU A 203 -6.87 -8.19 -10.38
N ALA A 204 -6.99 -9.35 -11.00
CA ALA A 204 -6.07 -9.77 -12.05
C ALA A 204 -6.09 -8.81 -13.27
N ALA A 205 -7.28 -8.37 -13.68
CA ALA A 205 -7.43 -7.38 -14.76
C ALA A 205 -6.82 -6.01 -14.40
N GLU A 206 -7.04 -5.53 -13.17
CA GLU A 206 -6.45 -4.29 -12.66
C GLU A 206 -4.91 -4.35 -12.63
N LEU A 207 -4.35 -5.48 -12.16
CA LEU A 207 -2.90 -5.68 -12.11
C LEU A 207 -2.27 -5.71 -13.51
N ARG A 208 -2.95 -6.32 -14.50
CA ARG A 208 -2.50 -6.29 -15.90
C ARG A 208 -2.54 -4.87 -16.47
N ALA A 209 -3.62 -4.13 -16.20
CA ALA A 209 -3.82 -2.78 -16.73
C ALA A 209 -2.82 -1.76 -16.14
N ARG A 210 -2.41 -1.93 -14.88
CA ARG A 210 -1.47 -1.00 -14.23
C ARG A 210 -0.07 -0.99 -14.85
N GLY A 211 0.33 -2.05 -15.52
CA GLY A 211 1.70 -2.19 -16.01
C GLY A 211 2.75 -2.28 -14.88
N PRO A 212 4.05 -2.34 -15.21
CA PRO A 212 5.14 -2.33 -14.22
C PRO A 212 5.13 -1.07 -13.36
N GLN A 213 5.47 -1.21 -12.06
CA GLN A 213 5.49 -0.10 -11.11
C GLN A 213 6.90 0.12 -10.56
N GLY A 214 7.40 1.35 -10.62
CA GLY A 214 8.72 1.71 -10.10
C GLY A 214 8.93 1.38 -8.62
N PRO A 215 7.97 1.68 -7.71
CA PRO A 215 8.08 1.28 -6.32
C PRO A 215 8.21 -0.24 -6.11
N ALA A 216 7.50 -1.06 -6.88
CA ALA A 216 7.62 -2.52 -6.81
C ALA A 216 9.02 -3.00 -7.25
N LEU A 217 9.57 -2.40 -8.33
CA LEU A 217 10.95 -2.67 -8.76
C LEU A 217 11.96 -2.32 -7.66
N LEU A 218 11.81 -1.18 -7.00
CA LEU A 218 12.66 -0.77 -5.89
C LEU A 218 12.58 -1.77 -4.73
N LEU A 219 11.35 -2.12 -4.31
CA LEU A 219 11.11 -3.06 -3.22
C LEU A 219 11.67 -4.45 -3.51
N GLY A 220 11.44 -5.00 -4.71
CA GLY A 220 11.97 -6.29 -5.12
C GLY A 220 13.51 -6.33 -5.13
N ALA A 221 14.15 -5.24 -5.52
CA ALA A 221 15.60 -5.11 -5.48
C ALA A 221 16.15 -4.93 -4.06
N ALA A 222 15.46 -4.15 -3.22
CA ALA A 222 15.88 -3.88 -1.83
C ALA A 222 15.66 -5.08 -0.90
N LEU A 223 14.62 -5.88 -1.14
CA LEU A 223 14.13 -6.95 -0.26
C LEU A 223 13.93 -8.26 -1.04
N PRO A 224 14.98 -8.78 -1.71
CA PRO A 224 14.86 -9.95 -2.59
C PRO A 224 14.45 -11.20 -1.81
N GLY A 225 13.43 -11.90 -2.33
CA GLY A 225 12.91 -13.12 -1.71
C GLY A 225 12.09 -12.90 -0.43
N HIS A 226 12.00 -11.67 0.05
CA HIS A 226 11.17 -11.33 1.20
C HIS A 226 9.75 -10.93 0.77
N PRO A 227 8.68 -11.25 1.53
CA PRO A 227 7.31 -10.86 1.19
C PRO A 227 7.11 -9.36 0.97
N TYR A 228 7.82 -8.50 1.68
CA TYR A 228 7.81 -7.05 1.49
C TYR A 228 8.32 -6.60 0.11
N GLY A 229 9.19 -7.39 -0.52
CA GLY A 229 9.67 -7.13 -1.88
C GLY A 229 8.82 -7.76 -2.99
N ARG A 230 7.69 -8.39 -2.64
CA ARG A 230 6.85 -9.09 -3.60
C ARG A 230 6.03 -8.12 -4.45
N ASP A 231 6.16 -8.21 -5.77
CA ASP A 231 5.20 -7.62 -6.71
C ASP A 231 4.10 -8.64 -7.03
N LEU A 232 2.86 -8.32 -6.70
CA LEU A 232 1.73 -9.21 -6.96
C LEU A 232 1.54 -9.48 -8.47
N ARG A 233 2.02 -8.61 -9.34
CA ARG A 233 2.02 -8.82 -10.80
C ARG A 233 2.85 -10.01 -11.22
N ASP A 234 3.99 -10.25 -10.58
CA ASP A 234 4.84 -11.41 -10.87
C ASP A 234 4.16 -12.73 -10.45
N HIS A 235 3.11 -12.63 -9.65
CA HIS A 235 2.28 -13.73 -9.16
C HIS A 235 0.90 -13.80 -9.80
N LEU A 236 0.65 -13.11 -10.93
CA LEU A 236 -0.63 -13.17 -11.64
C LEU A 236 -1.10 -14.61 -11.95
N PRO A 237 -0.25 -15.53 -12.43
CA PRO A 237 -0.67 -16.92 -12.63
C PRO A 237 -1.11 -17.62 -11.34
N THR A 238 -0.48 -17.30 -10.21
CA THR A 238 -0.83 -17.82 -8.89
C THR A 238 -2.18 -17.28 -8.44
N LEU A 239 -2.38 -15.96 -8.57
CA LEU A 239 -3.64 -15.30 -8.24
C LEU A 239 -4.82 -15.86 -9.07
N GLU A 240 -4.62 -16.04 -10.38
CA GLU A 240 -5.64 -16.59 -11.28
C GLU A 240 -5.96 -18.06 -11.03
N ALA A 241 -4.96 -18.81 -10.57
CA ALA A 241 -5.12 -20.20 -10.18
C ALA A 241 -5.69 -20.39 -8.77
N LEU A 242 -5.77 -19.32 -7.96
CA LEU A 242 -6.24 -19.38 -6.58
C LEU A 242 -7.68 -19.89 -6.52
N ARG A 243 -7.90 -20.87 -5.64
CA ARG A 243 -9.18 -21.54 -5.45
C ARG A 243 -9.96 -20.95 -4.29
N TRP A 244 -11.29 -21.01 -4.37
CA TRP A 244 -12.14 -20.57 -3.27
C TRP A 244 -11.87 -21.32 -1.95
N SER A 245 -11.66 -22.64 -2.02
CA SER A 245 -11.34 -23.47 -0.86
C SER A 245 -10.01 -23.07 -0.19
N GLU A 246 -9.00 -22.69 -0.97
CA GLU A 246 -7.70 -22.22 -0.49
C GLU A 246 -7.84 -20.85 0.18
N LEU A 247 -8.57 -19.91 -0.45
CA LEU A 247 -8.83 -18.59 0.14
C LEU A 247 -9.61 -18.72 1.46
N ARG A 248 -10.62 -19.61 1.50
CA ARG A 248 -11.40 -19.85 2.72
C ARG A 248 -10.55 -20.45 3.84
N SER A 249 -9.66 -21.39 3.50
CA SER A 249 -8.71 -21.96 4.47
C SER A 249 -7.74 -20.89 5.00
N TYR A 250 -7.21 -20.06 4.12
CA TYR A 250 -6.37 -18.91 4.49
C TYR A 250 -7.15 -17.93 5.38
N ALA A 251 -8.39 -17.58 5.01
CA ALA A 251 -9.23 -16.64 5.75
C ALA A 251 -9.44 -17.05 7.20
N ARG A 252 -9.71 -18.34 7.46
CA ARG A 252 -9.90 -18.87 8.83
C ARG A 252 -8.69 -18.64 9.73
N ARG A 253 -7.49 -18.69 9.16
CA ARG A 253 -6.24 -18.40 9.89
C ARG A 253 -5.99 -16.90 10.00
N ALA A 254 -6.08 -16.18 8.89
CA ALA A 254 -5.78 -14.75 8.83
C ALA A 254 -6.75 -13.92 9.68
N LEU A 255 -8.04 -14.30 9.69
CA LEU A 255 -9.11 -13.63 10.44
C LEU A 255 -9.38 -14.26 11.82
N SER A 256 -8.40 -14.94 12.38
CA SER A 256 -8.59 -15.60 13.68
C SER A 256 -8.67 -14.57 14.82
N PRO A 257 -9.48 -14.85 15.87
CA PRO A 257 -9.62 -13.95 17.03
C PRO A 257 -8.31 -13.62 17.73
N GLY A 258 -7.36 -14.57 17.81
CA GLY A 258 -6.05 -14.33 18.43
C GLY A 258 -5.21 -13.24 17.74
N ARG A 259 -5.53 -12.92 16.47
CA ARG A 259 -4.88 -11.87 15.67
C ARG A 259 -5.68 -10.57 15.61
N LEU A 260 -6.90 -10.59 16.16
CA LEU A 260 -7.86 -9.50 16.05
C LEU A 260 -7.68 -8.47 17.16
N THR A 261 -7.55 -7.21 16.75
CA THR A 261 -7.77 -6.06 17.63
C THR A 261 -8.99 -5.29 17.14
N ILE A 262 -9.94 -5.12 18.01
CA ILE A 262 -11.18 -4.37 17.82
C ILE A 262 -10.95 -2.99 18.43
N ILE A 263 -11.09 -1.93 17.64
CA ILE A 263 -10.89 -0.56 18.10
C ILE A 263 -12.21 0.18 17.91
N ILE A 264 -12.73 0.78 18.96
CA ILE A 264 -13.98 1.55 18.91
C ILE A 264 -13.71 2.95 19.47
N VAL A 265 -13.94 3.96 18.65
CA VAL A 265 -13.89 5.38 19.03
C VAL A 265 -15.30 5.94 18.94
N GLY A 266 -15.90 6.29 20.08
CA GLY A 266 -17.30 6.72 20.10
C GLY A 266 -17.77 7.20 21.48
N GLY A 267 -19.06 7.44 21.63
CA GLY A 267 -19.65 7.99 22.86
C GLY A 267 -19.79 6.99 24.02
N GLN A 268 -19.52 5.70 23.80
CA GLN A 268 -19.71 4.64 24.80
C GLN A 268 -18.43 4.35 25.56
N SER A 269 -18.60 4.04 26.88
CA SER A 269 -17.51 3.56 27.72
C SER A 269 -17.19 2.08 27.49
N LEU A 270 -16.01 1.65 27.95
CA LEU A 270 -15.61 0.23 27.91
C LEU A 270 -16.63 -0.67 28.62
N ASP A 271 -17.18 -0.24 29.75
CA ASP A 271 -18.14 -1.03 30.53
C ASP A 271 -19.47 -1.26 29.78
N GLN A 272 -19.86 -0.31 28.93
CA GLN A 272 -21.03 -0.45 28.06
C GLN A 272 -20.76 -1.35 26.84
N LEU A 273 -19.58 -1.23 26.24
CA LEU A 273 -19.19 -1.95 25.02
C LEU A 273 -18.77 -3.39 25.28
N ALA A 274 -18.01 -3.62 26.34
CA ALA A 274 -17.41 -4.93 26.58
C ALA A 274 -18.42 -6.09 26.65
N PRO A 275 -19.60 -5.98 27.33
CA PRO A 275 -20.59 -7.06 27.34
C PRO A 275 -21.19 -7.35 25.96
N LEU A 276 -21.32 -6.34 25.08
CA LEU A 276 -21.86 -6.50 23.72
C LEU A 276 -20.85 -7.21 22.84
N VAL A 277 -19.59 -6.74 22.86
CA VAL A 277 -18.49 -7.29 22.08
C VAL A 277 -18.15 -8.72 22.54
N GLU A 278 -18.17 -8.98 23.85
CA GLU A 278 -17.91 -10.32 24.41
C GLU A 278 -18.92 -11.35 23.93
N ARG A 279 -20.23 -11.00 23.92
CA ARG A 279 -21.30 -11.92 23.47
C ARG A 279 -21.30 -12.16 21.96
N SER A 280 -20.68 -11.28 21.17
CA SER A 280 -20.63 -11.35 19.72
C SER A 280 -19.25 -11.79 19.21
N LEU A 281 -18.33 -10.86 19.08
CA LEU A 281 -16.97 -11.10 18.58
C LEU A 281 -16.12 -11.93 19.55
N GLY A 282 -16.36 -11.82 20.88
CA GLY A 282 -15.72 -12.64 21.90
C GLY A 282 -16.12 -14.11 21.88
N ALA A 283 -17.29 -14.42 21.30
CA ALA A 283 -17.79 -15.80 21.13
C ALA A 283 -17.26 -16.50 19.86
N LEU A 284 -16.48 -15.84 19.01
CA LEU A 284 -15.88 -16.46 17.82
C LEU A 284 -14.93 -17.58 18.23
N PRO A 285 -14.98 -18.74 17.53
CA PRO A 285 -14.16 -19.90 17.87
C PRO A 285 -12.68 -19.63 17.55
N LEU A 286 -11.80 -20.13 18.42
CA LEU A 286 -10.35 -20.15 18.13
C LEU A 286 -10.05 -21.29 17.16
N PRO A 287 -9.22 -21.04 16.12
CA PRO A 287 -8.69 -22.11 15.29
C PRO A 287 -7.81 -23.05 16.17
N GLN A 288 -7.92 -24.35 15.94
CA GLN A 288 -7.14 -25.34 16.69
C GLN A 288 -5.65 -25.36 16.31
N ASP A 289 -5.30 -24.85 15.09
CA ASP A 289 -3.96 -24.92 14.50
C ASP A 289 -3.49 -23.50 14.10
N ALA A 290 -3.36 -22.60 15.07
CA ALA A 290 -2.84 -21.25 14.82
C ALA A 290 -1.31 -21.17 14.94
N GLU A 291 -0.57 -21.84 14.05
CA GLU A 291 0.87 -21.61 13.94
C GLU A 291 1.14 -20.20 13.39
N GLU A 292 2.04 -19.47 14.03
CA GLU A 292 2.53 -18.21 13.47
C GLU A 292 3.43 -18.53 12.26
N PRO A 293 3.20 -17.91 11.10
CA PRO A 293 4.03 -18.14 9.94
C PRO A 293 5.45 -17.64 10.21
N LEU A 294 6.43 -18.48 9.87
CA LEU A 294 7.84 -18.09 9.86
C LEU A 294 8.07 -17.12 8.70
N LEU A 295 8.43 -15.89 9.04
CA LEU A 295 8.82 -14.90 8.04
C LEU A 295 10.31 -15.03 7.74
N PRO A 296 10.73 -14.95 6.46
CA PRO A 296 12.13 -14.97 6.12
C PRO A 296 12.85 -13.76 6.72
N GLU A 297 14.07 -13.97 7.19
CA GLU A 297 14.91 -12.87 7.66
C GLU A 297 15.38 -12.00 6.49
N ILE A 298 15.36 -10.69 6.72
CA ILE A 298 15.92 -9.73 5.77
C ILE A 298 17.43 -9.64 6.03
N PRO A 299 18.29 -9.93 5.03
CA PRO A 299 19.74 -9.81 5.20
C PRO A 299 20.13 -8.41 5.68
N SER A 300 20.97 -8.31 6.70
CA SER A 300 21.35 -7.06 7.34
C SER A 300 22.14 -6.12 6.42
N ASP A 301 22.97 -6.67 5.55
CA ASP A 301 23.82 -5.91 4.63
C ASP A 301 23.76 -6.50 3.22
N LEU A 302 23.16 -5.73 2.30
CA LEU A 302 23.09 -6.08 0.88
C LEU A 302 23.96 -5.15 0.01
N GLY A 303 24.60 -4.14 0.60
CA GLY A 303 25.38 -3.13 -0.10
C GLY A 303 24.55 -2.17 -0.94
N ASP A 304 25.24 -1.28 -1.68
CA ASP A 304 24.60 -0.34 -2.61
C ASP A 304 24.09 -1.08 -3.84
N ARG A 305 22.77 -1.15 -3.99
CA ARG A 305 22.10 -1.84 -5.10
C ARG A 305 21.57 -0.85 -6.11
N ARG A 306 21.72 -1.18 -7.38
CA ARG A 306 21.28 -0.33 -8.49
C ARG A 306 20.54 -1.18 -9.50
N VAL A 307 19.32 -0.75 -9.82
CA VAL A 307 18.49 -1.36 -10.86
C VAL A 307 18.07 -0.28 -11.85
N GLN A 308 17.87 -0.69 -13.10
CA GLN A 308 17.40 0.21 -14.15
C GLN A 308 16.30 -0.49 -14.92
N ALA A 309 15.27 0.27 -15.31
CA ALA A 309 14.21 -0.22 -16.16
C ALA A 309 13.73 0.87 -17.11
N THR A 310 13.26 0.45 -18.27
CA THR A 310 12.55 1.31 -19.22
C THR A 310 11.06 1.20 -18.93
N GLN A 311 10.47 2.27 -18.34
CA GLN A 311 9.12 2.22 -17.82
C GLN A 311 8.52 3.61 -17.63
N GLY A 312 7.24 3.75 -17.95
CA GLY A 312 6.50 5.00 -17.77
C GLY A 312 6.79 6.03 -18.85
N THR A 313 6.26 7.23 -18.66
CA THR A 313 6.34 8.33 -19.63
C THR A 313 7.41 9.36 -19.28
N GLU A 314 7.97 9.28 -18.08
CA GLU A 314 8.90 10.26 -17.54
C GLU A 314 10.05 9.59 -16.78
N PRO A 315 11.27 10.19 -16.82
CA PRO A 315 12.37 9.69 -16.04
C PRO A 315 12.07 9.87 -14.53
N ARG A 316 12.41 8.85 -13.72
CA ARG A 316 12.26 8.86 -12.25
C ARG A 316 13.47 8.23 -11.59
N LEU A 317 13.88 8.78 -10.47
CA LEU A 317 14.87 8.19 -9.59
C LEU A 317 14.19 7.81 -8.27
N LEU A 318 14.10 6.52 -8.00
CA LEU A 318 13.62 6.00 -6.74
C LEU A 318 14.82 5.56 -5.90
N VAL A 319 14.90 6.03 -4.67
CA VAL A 319 15.96 5.65 -3.73
C VAL A 319 15.32 5.16 -2.45
N GLY A 320 15.72 3.98 -1.99
CA GLY A 320 15.25 3.39 -0.75
C GLY A 320 16.42 3.06 0.17
N TRP A 321 16.32 3.42 1.43
CA TRP A 321 17.24 2.95 2.48
C TRP A 321 16.48 1.99 3.39
N ARG A 322 17.06 0.84 3.64
CA ARG A 322 16.51 -0.09 4.65
C ARG A 322 16.62 0.55 6.02
N ILE A 323 15.49 0.58 6.69
CA ILE A 323 15.32 1.11 8.04
C ILE A 323 14.85 0.02 8.99
N PRO A 324 15.10 0.17 10.30
CA PRO A 324 14.66 -0.80 11.29
C PRO A 324 13.13 -0.78 11.45
N PRO A 325 12.54 -1.84 12.03
CA PRO A 325 11.10 -1.91 12.26
C PRO A 325 10.62 -0.81 13.23
N HIS A 326 9.33 -0.53 13.21
CA HIS A 326 8.67 0.51 14.04
C HIS A 326 8.96 0.36 15.54
N SER A 327 9.13 -0.87 16.03
CA SER A 327 9.47 -1.12 17.43
C SER A 327 10.91 -0.77 17.83
N HIS A 328 11.77 -0.44 16.85
CA HIS A 328 13.18 -0.15 17.12
C HIS A 328 13.38 1.25 17.76
N PRO A 329 14.32 1.41 18.71
CA PRO A 329 14.58 2.71 19.36
C PRO A 329 14.90 3.87 18.40
N ASP A 330 15.58 3.60 17.28
CA ASP A 330 15.97 4.62 16.30
C ASP A 330 14.81 5.05 15.38
N HIS A 331 13.69 4.33 15.40
CA HIS A 331 12.60 4.58 14.44
C HIS A 331 12.04 6.01 14.57
N LEU A 332 11.79 6.49 15.79
CA LEU A 332 11.32 7.87 16.02
C LEU A 332 12.33 8.92 15.52
N ALA A 333 13.64 8.66 15.70
CA ALA A 333 14.68 9.54 15.19
C ALA A 333 14.70 9.57 13.65
N LEU A 334 14.48 8.43 12.99
CA LEU A 334 14.35 8.36 11.53
C LEU A 334 13.06 9.04 11.03
N ARG A 335 11.96 8.95 11.77
CA ARG A 335 10.73 9.68 11.45
C ARG A 335 10.96 11.21 11.50
N LEU A 336 11.72 11.71 12.50
CA LEU A 336 12.07 13.11 12.55
C LEU A 336 13.09 13.50 11.45
N ALA A 337 14.02 12.60 11.11
CA ALA A 337 14.92 12.79 9.95
C ALA A 337 14.12 12.92 8.64
N ALA A 338 13.10 12.07 8.44
CA ALA A 338 12.18 12.15 7.31
C ALA A 338 11.42 13.49 7.29
N ALA A 339 10.93 13.97 8.44
CA ALA A 339 10.27 15.27 8.55
C ALA A 339 11.21 16.44 8.24
N LEU A 340 12.50 16.37 8.58
CA LEU A 340 13.50 17.38 8.20
C LEU A 340 13.76 17.38 6.69
N LEU A 341 13.75 16.22 6.05
CA LEU A 341 13.98 16.08 4.62
C LEU A 341 12.77 16.51 3.78
N ASP A 342 11.58 16.05 4.10
CA ASP A 342 10.33 16.35 3.37
C ASP A 342 9.62 17.60 3.88
N GLY A 343 9.41 17.69 5.20
CA GLY A 343 8.83 18.84 5.88
C GLY A 343 7.44 19.24 5.39
N GLY A 344 6.62 18.31 4.89
CA GLY A 344 5.30 18.62 4.35
C GLY A 344 5.35 19.65 3.21
N GLY A 345 6.33 19.53 2.32
CA GLY A 345 6.55 20.45 1.21
C GLY A 345 7.45 21.66 1.54
N THR A 346 8.04 21.71 2.73
CA THR A 346 8.97 22.81 3.16
C THR A 346 10.32 22.31 3.67
N GLY A 347 10.55 20.99 3.64
CA GLY A 347 11.78 20.35 4.07
C GLY A 347 12.96 20.60 3.15
N ARG A 348 14.13 20.07 3.52
CA ARG A 348 15.39 20.30 2.83
C ARG A 348 15.36 19.89 1.36
N LEU A 349 14.77 18.73 1.05
CA LEU A 349 14.71 18.22 -0.32
C LEU A 349 13.89 19.14 -1.23
N ILE A 350 12.71 19.54 -0.81
CA ILE A 350 11.87 20.47 -1.58
C ILE A 350 12.54 21.84 -1.69
N THR A 351 13.07 22.35 -0.58
CA THR A 351 13.71 23.68 -0.56
C THR A 351 14.94 23.71 -1.47
N HIS A 352 15.83 22.73 -1.38
CA HIS A 352 17.10 22.77 -2.10
C HIS A 352 16.99 22.22 -3.53
N LEU A 353 16.31 21.07 -3.73
CA LEU A 353 16.27 20.45 -5.05
C LEU A 353 15.22 21.07 -5.98
N VAL A 354 14.06 21.48 -5.43
CA VAL A 354 12.98 22.04 -6.24
C VAL A 354 13.09 23.57 -6.33
N ARG A 355 13.08 24.28 -5.17
CA ARG A 355 12.92 25.74 -5.17
C ARG A 355 14.22 26.50 -5.45
N GLN A 356 15.35 26.07 -4.87
CA GLN A 356 16.63 26.81 -5.00
C GLN A 356 17.41 26.39 -6.25
N LYS A 357 17.60 25.09 -6.47
CA LYS A 357 18.43 24.59 -7.58
C LYS A 357 17.62 24.27 -8.84
N GLY A 358 16.29 24.09 -8.74
CA GLY A 358 15.43 23.75 -9.87
C GLY A 358 15.76 22.40 -10.53
N LEU A 359 16.45 21.50 -9.81
CA LEU A 359 16.88 20.19 -10.34
C LEU A 359 15.73 19.19 -10.43
N ALA A 360 14.83 19.22 -9.44
CA ALA A 360 13.67 18.33 -9.37
C ALA A 360 12.39 19.13 -9.60
N ARG A 361 11.44 18.52 -10.30
CA ARG A 361 10.07 19.00 -10.43
C ARG A 361 9.21 18.53 -9.25
N GLN A 362 9.46 17.33 -8.78
CA GLN A 362 8.74 16.69 -7.69
C GLN A 362 9.69 15.83 -6.86
N VAL A 363 9.44 15.84 -5.56
CA VAL A 363 10.10 14.99 -4.57
C VAL A 363 9.04 14.50 -3.62
N ASP A 364 8.91 13.18 -3.49
CA ASP A 364 8.02 12.51 -2.55
C ASP A 364 8.87 11.64 -1.62
N LEU A 365 8.58 11.64 -0.32
CA LEU A 365 9.29 10.84 0.67
C LEU A 365 8.27 10.06 1.50
N ASP A 366 8.49 8.75 1.61
CA ASP A 366 7.68 7.85 2.43
C ASP A 366 8.54 7.06 3.40
N LEU A 367 8.02 6.84 4.60
CA LEU A 367 8.62 6.03 5.65
C LEU A 367 7.81 4.73 5.82
N ASP A 368 8.45 3.66 6.29
CA ASP A 368 7.83 2.35 6.55
C ASP A 368 7.19 1.71 5.31
N VAL A 369 7.90 1.73 4.19
CA VAL A 369 7.43 1.13 2.94
C VAL A 369 7.96 -0.30 2.81
N PRO A 370 7.11 -1.32 2.59
CA PRO A 370 5.65 -1.32 2.49
C PRO A 370 4.94 -1.45 3.84
N GLY A 371 5.66 -1.62 4.95
CA GLY A 371 5.16 -1.77 6.32
C GLY A 371 6.26 -1.56 7.35
N GLY A 372 5.89 -1.53 8.63
CA GLY A 372 6.78 -1.21 9.75
C GLY A 372 6.98 -2.34 10.77
N ARG A 373 6.32 -3.48 10.61
CA ARG A 373 6.51 -4.65 11.51
C ARG A 373 7.88 -5.28 11.37
N LEU A 374 8.39 -5.32 10.17
CA LEU A 374 9.72 -5.83 9.79
C LEU A 374 10.54 -4.66 9.25
N PRO A 375 11.87 -4.83 9.09
CA PRO A 375 12.68 -3.81 8.44
C PRO A 375 12.10 -3.42 7.07
N GLY A 376 11.69 -2.16 6.95
CA GLY A 376 11.12 -1.58 5.73
C GLY A 376 12.09 -0.64 5.04
N LEU A 377 11.56 0.29 4.25
CA LEU A 377 12.35 1.31 3.57
C LEU A 377 11.88 2.71 3.96
N LEU A 378 12.85 3.63 4.08
CA LEU A 378 12.61 5.05 3.82
C LEU A 378 12.85 5.25 2.33
N THR A 379 11.84 5.74 1.60
CA THR A 379 11.92 5.92 0.15
C THR A 379 11.86 7.38 -0.24
N VAL A 380 12.61 7.74 -1.28
CA VAL A 380 12.53 9.06 -1.93
C VAL A 380 12.29 8.82 -3.43
N ASP A 381 11.24 9.43 -3.95
CA ASP A 381 10.88 9.44 -5.36
C ASP A 381 11.16 10.83 -5.95
N LEU A 382 12.05 10.89 -6.91
CA LEU A 382 12.52 12.11 -7.52
C LEU A 382 12.17 12.13 -9.01
N ARG A 383 11.55 13.23 -9.45
CA ARG A 383 11.32 13.50 -10.88
C ARG A 383 12.14 14.70 -11.30
N PRO A 384 13.01 14.58 -12.31
CA PRO A 384 13.85 15.67 -12.76
C PRO A 384 13.02 16.82 -13.35
N ALA A 385 13.50 18.04 -13.17
CA ALA A 385 13.02 19.18 -13.94
C ALA A 385 13.55 19.10 -15.38
N THR A 386 12.90 19.79 -16.31
CA THR A 386 13.32 19.83 -17.72
C THR A 386 14.77 20.27 -17.83
N GLY A 387 15.56 19.51 -18.57
CA GLY A 387 17.00 19.80 -18.78
C GLY A 387 17.93 19.17 -17.75
N HIS A 388 17.43 18.49 -16.73
CA HIS A 388 18.23 17.84 -15.70
C HIS A 388 18.19 16.32 -15.79
N SER A 389 19.29 15.68 -15.39
CA SER A 389 19.49 14.24 -15.48
C SER A 389 19.27 13.51 -14.15
N LEU A 390 19.00 12.20 -14.19
CA LEU A 390 18.91 11.39 -12.97
C LEU A 390 20.21 11.34 -12.15
N PRO A 391 21.43 11.31 -12.78
CA PRO A 391 22.69 11.41 -12.04
C PRO A 391 22.86 12.72 -11.27
N GLU A 392 22.40 13.85 -11.81
CA GLU A 392 22.43 15.15 -11.09
C GLU A 392 21.54 15.14 -9.86
N LEU A 393 20.32 14.55 -9.98
CA LEU A 393 19.43 14.36 -8.84
C LEU A 393 20.02 13.43 -7.78
N GLU A 394 20.65 12.31 -8.20
CA GLU A 394 21.32 11.39 -7.28
C GLU A 394 22.41 12.10 -6.48
N ALA A 395 23.27 12.88 -7.14
CA ALA A 395 24.34 13.63 -6.48
C ALA A 395 23.79 14.68 -5.53
N ALA A 396 22.72 15.38 -5.92
CA ALA A 396 22.08 16.39 -5.10
C ALA A 396 21.40 15.77 -3.86
N LEU A 397 20.68 14.65 -4.01
CA LEU A 397 20.09 13.91 -2.90
C LEU A 397 21.16 13.43 -1.92
N HIS A 398 22.25 12.84 -2.44
CA HIS A 398 23.37 12.40 -1.60
C HIS A 398 23.96 13.55 -0.78
N THR A 399 24.11 14.72 -1.38
CA THR A 399 24.58 15.92 -0.68
C THR A 399 23.67 16.31 0.48
N GLU A 400 22.34 16.28 0.30
CA GLU A 400 21.39 16.65 1.36
C GLU A 400 21.37 15.62 2.49
N ILE A 401 21.52 14.32 2.16
CA ILE A 401 21.67 13.27 3.19
C ILE A 401 22.96 13.46 4.01
N LEU A 402 24.09 13.77 3.36
CA LEU A 402 25.36 14.06 4.06
C LEU A 402 25.24 15.29 4.95
N ARG A 403 24.57 16.34 4.49
CA ARG A 403 24.30 17.54 5.30
C ARG A 403 23.50 17.22 6.56
N LEU A 404 22.44 16.40 6.42
CA LEU A 404 21.65 15.96 7.57
C LEU A 404 22.52 15.21 8.61
N GLN A 405 23.46 14.40 8.14
CA GLN A 405 24.33 13.57 8.97
C GLN A 405 25.46 14.34 9.67
N GLN A 406 25.97 15.41 9.05
CA GLN A 406 27.25 16.03 9.43
C GLN A 406 27.12 17.50 9.88
N GLU A 407 26.18 18.24 9.30
CA GLU A 407 26.02 19.66 9.60
C GLU A 407 25.03 19.87 10.77
N PRO A 408 25.27 20.86 11.64
CA PRO A 408 24.30 21.23 12.67
C PRO A 408 22.94 21.54 12.06
N ILE A 409 21.88 21.05 12.66
CA ILE A 409 20.52 21.31 12.19
C ILE A 409 20.12 22.73 12.65
N PRO A 410 19.73 23.63 11.75
CA PRO A 410 19.29 24.97 12.13
C PRO A 410 18.11 24.91 13.11
N PRO A 411 18.08 25.74 14.16
CA PRO A 411 17.03 25.72 15.19
C PRO A 411 15.61 25.91 14.63
N ASP A 412 15.46 26.68 13.57
CA ASP A 412 14.17 26.92 12.91
C ASP A 412 13.70 25.69 12.10
N GLU A 413 14.60 24.97 11.42
CA GLU A 413 14.27 23.70 10.76
C GLU A 413 13.87 22.62 11.77
N TRP A 414 14.63 22.53 12.88
CA TRP A 414 14.33 21.62 13.96
C TRP A 414 12.94 21.88 14.57
N ALA A 415 12.66 23.15 14.89
CA ALA A 415 11.36 23.54 15.44
C ALA A 415 10.21 23.26 14.48
N LYS A 416 10.41 23.48 13.17
CA LYS A 416 9.39 23.16 12.14
C LYS A 416 9.12 21.65 12.05
N ALA A 417 10.16 20.82 12.05
CA ALA A 417 10.00 19.38 11.97
C ALA A 417 9.27 18.81 13.21
N LEU A 418 9.61 19.29 14.40
CA LEU A 418 8.89 18.95 15.63
C LEU A 418 7.43 19.40 15.59
N ALA A 419 7.17 20.64 15.13
CA ALA A 419 5.83 21.18 15.00
C ALA A 419 4.98 20.38 13.98
N LEU A 420 5.58 19.95 12.87
CA LEU A 420 4.91 19.11 11.87
C LEU A 420 4.42 17.81 12.50
N LEU A 421 5.33 17.04 13.12
CA LEU A 421 4.95 15.75 13.74
C LEU A 421 3.99 15.94 14.92
N GLY A 422 4.13 17.02 15.69
CA GLY A 422 3.20 17.36 16.77
C GLY A 422 1.80 17.69 16.23
N THR A 423 1.71 18.41 15.12
CA THR A 423 0.44 18.74 14.45
C THR A 423 -0.22 17.49 13.85
N GLU A 424 0.56 16.62 13.21
CA GLU A 424 0.07 15.33 12.72
C GLU A 424 -0.54 14.49 13.85
N TYR A 425 0.15 14.44 15.00
CA TYR A 425 -0.38 13.73 16.16
C TYR A 425 -1.71 14.33 16.64
N VAL A 426 -1.81 15.67 16.75
CA VAL A 426 -3.05 16.34 17.18
C VAL A 426 -4.19 16.03 16.20
N HIS A 427 -3.96 16.15 14.90
CA HIS A 427 -4.98 15.81 13.89
C HIS A 427 -5.39 14.35 13.95
N THR A 428 -4.42 13.45 14.13
CA THR A 428 -4.70 12.00 14.30
C THR A 428 -5.57 11.75 15.54
N VAL A 429 -5.27 12.42 16.64
CA VAL A 429 -6.01 12.22 17.89
C VAL A 429 -7.41 12.83 17.84
N ASP A 430 -7.59 13.95 17.15
CA ASP A 430 -8.88 14.65 17.08
C ASP A 430 -9.90 13.94 16.17
N ASP A 431 -9.45 13.28 15.12
CA ASP A 431 -10.30 12.53 14.18
C ASP A 431 -10.50 11.08 14.64
N PRO A 432 -11.77 10.61 14.88
CA PRO A 432 -12.04 9.25 15.33
C PRO A 432 -11.52 8.16 14.42
N ALA A 433 -11.61 8.35 13.11
CA ALA A 433 -11.16 7.36 12.12
C ALA A 433 -9.63 7.31 12.03
N ALA A 434 -8.97 8.47 11.99
CA ALA A 434 -7.51 8.57 12.00
C ALA A 434 -6.92 7.98 13.29
N LEU A 435 -7.56 8.23 14.43
CA LEU A 435 -7.12 7.66 15.71
C LEU A 435 -7.24 6.14 15.74
N ALA A 436 -8.39 5.59 15.32
CA ALA A 436 -8.56 4.13 15.26
C ALA A 436 -7.52 3.49 14.33
N GLN A 437 -7.30 4.08 13.16
CA GLN A 437 -6.28 3.64 12.22
C GLN A 437 -4.87 3.69 12.82
N ALA A 438 -4.50 4.78 13.51
CA ALA A 438 -3.17 4.94 14.11
C ALA A 438 -2.93 3.93 15.25
N LEU A 439 -3.94 3.69 16.10
CA LEU A 439 -3.87 2.65 17.14
C LEU A 439 -3.72 1.26 16.53
N GLY A 440 -4.50 0.96 15.48
CA GLY A 440 -4.42 -0.30 14.75
C GLY A 440 -3.06 -0.51 14.09
N ARG A 441 -2.51 0.54 13.48
CA ARG A 441 -1.18 0.53 12.87
C ARG A 441 -0.09 0.31 13.92
N ALA A 442 -0.09 1.08 15.00
CA ALA A 442 0.88 0.93 16.09
C ALA A 442 0.86 -0.49 16.68
N TRP A 443 -0.32 -1.10 16.79
CA TRP A 443 -0.45 -2.51 17.19
C TRP A 443 0.09 -3.48 16.13
N ALA A 444 -0.31 -3.35 14.88
CA ALA A 444 0.06 -4.28 13.81
C ALA A 444 1.56 -4.26 13.54
N GLU A 445 2.14 -3.09 13.45
CA GLU A 445 3.55 -2.86 13.11
C GLU A 445 4.46 -2.93 14.34
N GLY A 446 4.12 -2.19 15.39
CA GLY A 446 4.98 -2.08 16.59
C GLY A 446 4.72 -3.12 17.67
N GLY A 447 3.59 -3.84 17.61
CA GLY A 447 3.20 -4.84 18.64
C GLY A 447 2.59 -4.23 19.90
N ASP A 448 2.56 -2.90 20.00
CA ASP A 448 1.96 -2.18 21.13
C ASP A 448 1.28 -0.88 20.64
N TRP A 449 -0.04 -0.79 20.82
CA TRP A 449 -0.81 0.40 20.48
C TRP A 449 -0.36 1.67 21.24
N ARG A 450 0.29 1.51 22.41
CA ARG A 450 0.78 2.61 23.24
C ARG A 450 1.92 3.39 22.57
N LEU A 451 2.57 2.80 21.56
CA LEU A 451 3.63 3.47 20.79
C LEU A 451 3.18 4.82 20.24
N LEU A 452 1.91 4.95 19.80
CA LEU A 452 1.36 6.22 19.33
C LEU A 452 1.54 7.36 20.35
N GLY A 453 1.17 7.12 21.62
CA GLY A 453 1.32 8.12 22.68
C GLY A 453 2.75 8.26 23.19
N LEU A 454 3.50 7.15 23.28
CA LEU A 454 4.90 7.15 23.72
C LEU A 454 5.81 7.92 22.77
N GLU A 455 5.61 7.78 21.45
CA GLU A 455 6.35 8.55 20.45
C GLU A 455 6.07 10.04 20.56
N ALA A 456 4.79 10.42 20.71
CA ALA A 456 4.42 11.81 20.89
C ALA A 456 5.07 12.45 22.13
N GLN A 457 5.17 11.71 23.24
CA GLN A 457 5.87 12.18 24.45
C GLN A 457 7.39 12.30 24.23
N ARG A 458 8.01 11.31 23.59
CA ARG A 458 9.44 11.26 23.35
C ARG A 458 9.91 12.32 22.35
N LEU A 459 9.03 12.71 21.41
CA LEU A 459 9.34 13.66 20.36
C LEU A 459 9.90 14.98 20.92
N SER A 460 9.33 15.52 22.01
CA SER A 460 9.76 16.78 22.64
C SER A 460 11.12 16.69 23.35
N THR A 461 11.59 15.49 23.66
CA THR A 461 12.86 15.24 24.38
C THR A 461 13.95 14.68 23.49
N LEU A 462 13.66 14.45 22.20
CA LEU A 462 14.63 13.89 21.26
C LEU A 462 15.74 14.92 20.96
N ALA A 463 16.99 14.50 21.08
CA ALA A 463 18.14 15.34 20.79
C ALA A 463 18.51 15.30 19.29
N GLN A 464 19.06 16.40 18.76
CA GLN A 464 19.50 16.48 17.36
C GLN A 464 20.57 15.43 17.04
N GLU A 465 21.49 15.21 17.98
CA GLU A 465 22.57 14.22 17.86
C GLU A 465 22.04 12.79 17.69
N THR A 466 20.90 12.46 18.31
CA THR A 466 20.24 11.17 18.16
C THR A 466 19.70 10.99 16.74
N VAL A 467 19.10 12.05 16.17
CA VAL A 467 18.58 12.02 14.79
C VAL A 467 19.73 11.88 13.79
N GLN A 468 20.81 12.63 14.00
CA GLN A 468 22.02 12.53 13.16
C GLN A 468 22.70 11.16 13.27
N ALA A 469 22.75 10.59 14.48
CA ALA A 469 23.30 9.24 14.70
C ALA A 469 22.47 8.19 13.96
N ALA A 470 21.13 8.24 14.06
CA ALA A 470 20.25 7.37 13.33
C ALA A 470 20.37 7.55 11.80
N ALA A 471 20.46 8.79 11.31
CA ALA A 471 20.68 9.06 9.90
C ALA A 471 22.02 8.48 9.39
N ARG A 472 23.09 8.57 10.17
CA ARG A 472 24.40 7.94 9.82
C ARG A 472 24.31 6.42 9.83
N ALA A 473 23.61 5.84 10.79
CA ALA A 473 23.48 4.40 10.92
C ALA A 473 22.66 3.76 9.77
N TRP A 474 21.63 4.43 9.32
CA TRP A 474 20.64 3.83 8.42
C TRP A 474 20.62 4.44 7.01
N LEU A 475 20.84 5.75 6.83
CA LEU A 475 20.80 6.42 5.52
C LEU A 475 22.18 6.43 4.83
N ASN A 476 22.81 5.29 4.72
CA ASN A 476 24.15 5.14 4.14
C ASN A 476 24.15 4.15 2.95
N PRO A 477 25.22 4.05 2.17
CA PRO A 477 25.27 3.18 0.99
C PRO A 477 25.05 1.70 1.25
N SER A 478 25.42 1.17 2.45
CA SER A 478 25.22 -0.26 2.75
C SER A 478 23.74 -0.66 2.84
N HIS A 479 22.88 0.29 3.14
CA HIS A 479 21.43 0.08 3.24
C HIS A 479 20.67 0.57 2.01
N ARG A 480 21.35 1.14 1.00
CA ARG A 480 20.72 1.85 -0.11
C ARG A 480 20.41 0.95 -1.31
N THR A 481 19.23 1.13 -1.86
CA THR A 481 18.85 0.61 -3.18
C THR A 481 18.34 1.75 -4.04
N MET A 482 18.72 1.78 -5.31
CA MET A 482 18.28 2.79 -6.27
C MET A 482 17.69 2.13 -7.50
N ALA A 483 16.55 2.66 -7.96
CA ALA A 483 15.93 2.29 -9.21
C ALA A 483 15.88 3.52 -10.12
N ARG A 484 16.53 3.43 -11.28
CA ARG A 484 16.46 4.43 -12.35
C ARG A 484 15.44 3.99 -13.36
N LEU A 485 14.41 4.80 -13.55
CA LEU A 485 13.36 4.54 -14.54
C LEU A 485 13.54 5.52 -15.68
N GLU A 486 13.80 4.98 -16.86
CA GLU A 486 13.85 5.73 -18.11
C GLU A 486 12.50 5.61 -18.82
N PRO A 487 12.02 6.66 -19.50
CA PRO A 487 10.72 6.61 -20.16
C PRO A 487 10.70 5.55 -21.27
N SER A 488 9.57 4.84 -21.34
CA SER A 488 9.30 3.93 -22.46
C SER A 488 8.86 4.72 -23.68
N LEU A 489 9.47 4.42 -24.82
CA LEU A 489 9.10 5.05 -26.10
C LEU A 489 7.66 4.70 -26.53
N THR A 490 7.18 3.52 -26.14
CA THR A 490 5.83 3.03 -26.46
C THR A 490 4.73 3.66 -25.63
N GLU A 491 5.07 4.28 -24.48
CA GLU A 491 4.12 4.91 -23.55
C GLU A 491 4.09 6.45 -23.71
N ALA A 492 4.67 7.01 -24.77
CA ALA A 492 4.62 8.44 -25.03
C ALA A 492 3.16 8.90 -25.25
N HIS A 493 2.66 9.73 -24.36
CA HIS A 493 1.29 10.29 -24.43
C HIS A 493 1.25 11.63 -25.19
N ASP A 494 2.40 12.26 -25.42
CA ASP A 494 2.50 13.46 -26.25
C ASP A 494 2.39 13.07 -27.73
N PRO A 495 1.37 13.54 -28.45
CA PRO A 495 1.21 13.26 -29.88
C PRO A 495 2.47 13.60 -30.69
N LEU A 496 3.20 14.66 -30.32
CA LEU A 496 4.43 15.05 -30.99
C LEU A 496 5.57 14.03 -30.74
N ASP A 497 5.67 13.51 -29.51
CA ASP A 497 6.64 12.46 -29.20
C ASP A 497 6.32 11.14 -29.93
N GLN A 498 5.04 10.80 -30.11
CA GLN A 498 4.63 9.63 -30.90
C GLN A 498 5.04 9.75 -32.36
N GLU A 499 4.86 10.93 -32.97
CA GLU A 499 5.30 11.17 -34.34
C GLU A 499 6.83 11.17 -34.45
N LEU A 500 7.55 11.76 -33.49
CA LEU A 500 9.01 11.72 -33.41
C LEU A 500 9.53 10.27 -33.30
N VAL A 501 8.91 9.41 -32.49
CA VAL A 501 9.27 7.98 -32.38
C VAL A 501 9.09 7.26 -33.72
N LYS A 502 7.98 7.48 -34.41
CA LYS A 502 7.74 6.87 -35.75
C LYS A 502 8.81 7.29 -36.76
N VAL A 503 9.11 8.59 -36.81
CA VAL A 503 10.09 9.12 -37.77
C VAL A 503 11.53 8.64 -37.44
N LEU A 504 11.91 8.70 -36.16
CA LEU A 504 13.19 8.15 -35.71
C LEU A 504 13.32 6.66 -35.98
N GLY A 505 12.24 5.89 -35.71
CA GLY A 505 12.17 4.46 -35.99
C GLY A 505 12.38 4.14 -37.45
N ALA A 506 11.68 4.84 -38.33
CA ALA A 506 11.82 4.66 -39.78
C ALA A 506 13.23 5.05 -40.32
N LEU A 507 13.82 6.12 -39.77
CA LEU A 507 15.20 6.51 -40.12
C LEU A 507 16.24 5.51 -39.59
N ALA A 508 16.03 4.97 -38.39
CA ALA A 508 16.90 3.94 -37.82
C ALA A 508 16.80 2.62 -38.60
N GLU A 509 15.60 2.21 -38.98
CA GLU A 509 15.37 1.00 -39.79
C GLU A 509 16.04 1.05 -41.14
N ALA A 510 16.05 2.22 -41.77
CA ALA A 510 16.73 2.41 -43.08
C ALA A 510 18.25 2.32 -42.99
N ARG A 511 18.88 2.44 -41.82
CA ARG A 511 20.33 2.57 -41.65
C ARG A 511 20.97 1.48 -40.79
N ILE A 512 20.22 0.81 -39.93
CA ILE A 512 20.75 -0.13 -38.92
C ILE A 512 20.00 -1.45 -39.01
N PRO A 513 20.69 -2.57 -39.29
CA PRO A 513 20.08 -3.90 -39.39
C PRO A 513 19.68 -4.48 -38.01
N ASP A 514 20.45 -4.18 -36.97
CA ASP A 514 20.27 -4.74 -35.64
C ASP A 514 19.12 -4.06 -34.87
N LEU A 515 18.16 -4.85 -34.34
CA LEU A 515 16.97 -4.35 -33.68
C LEU A 515 17.29 -3.64 -32.35
N ALA A 516 18.20 -4.20 -31.55
CA ALA A 516 18.54 -3.62 -30.23
C ALA A 516 19.28 -2.28 -30.39
N GLN A 517 20.13 -2.16 -31.42
CA GLN A 517 20.80 -0.90 -31.73
C GLN A 517 19.82 0.15 -32.25
N ARG A 518 18.79 -0.24 -33.03
CA ARG A 518 17.72 0.67 -33.47
C ARG A 518 16.95 1.23 -32.28
N GLU A 519 16.49 0.36 -31.39
CA GLU A 519 15.75 0.76 -30.20
C GLU A 519 16.56 1.71 -29.32
N HIS A 520 17.84 1.42 -29.12
CA HIS A 520 18.73 2.28 -28.36
C HIS A 520 18.91 3.67 -29.03
N LEU A 521 19.09 3.73 -30.34
CA LEU A 521 19.27 4.98 -31.08
C LEU A 521 18.00 5.83 -31.08
N VAL A 522 16.84 5.21 -31.26
CA VAL A 522 15.53 5.88 -31.18
C VAL A 522 15.31 6.45 -29.77
N ALA A 523 15.63 5.67 -28.73
CA ALA A 523 15.53 6.10 -27.34
C ALA A 523 16.43 7.31 -27.06
N GLU A 524 17.68 7.26 -27.48
CA GLU A 524 18.64 8.34 -27.30
C GLU A 524 18.23 9.59 -28.08
N GLY A 525 17.82 9.43 -29.34
CA GLY A 525 17.35 10.52 -30.18
C GLY A 525 16.12 11.22 -29.58
N LEU A 526 15.14 10.47 -29.11
CA LEU A 526 13.96 11.03 -28.46
C LEU A 526 14.32 11.75 -27.16
N ARG A 527 15.27 11.20 -26.36
CA ARG A 527 15.77 11.83 -25.15
C ARG A 527 16.37 13.21 -25.45
N GLN A 528 17.19 13.31 -26.48
CA GLN A 528 17.80 14.59 -26.88
C GLN A 528 16.74 15.57 -27.38
N LEU A 529 15.76 15.11 -28.16
CA LEU A 529 14.69 15.95 -28.68
C LEU A 529 13.76 16.49 -27.55
N ARG A 530 13.55 15.71 -26.51
CA ARG A 530 12.76 16.15 -25.33
C ARG A 530 13.42 17.28 -24.53
N MET A 531 14.72 17.53 -24.72
CA MET A 531 15.42 18.68 -24.14
C MET A 531 15.08 20.00 -24.86
N LEU A 532 14.50 19.92 -26.04
CA LEU A 532 14.10 21.07 -26.85
C LEU A 532 12.69 21.56 -26.48
N SER A 533 12.43 22.83 -26.76
CA SER A 533 11.07 23.37 -26.62
C SER A 533 10.08 22.68 -27.59
N PRO A 534 8.76 22.69 -27.32
CA PRO A 534 7.78 22.07 -28.22
C PRO A 534 7.84 22.60 -29.66
N GLU A 535 8.14 23.90 -29.85
CA GLU A 535 8.31 24.50 -31.17
C GLU A 535 9.55 23.97 -31.90
N GLU A 536 10.66 23.83 -31.22
CA GLU A 536 11.91 23.28 -31.76
C GLU A 536 11.77 21.79 -32.08
N ARG A 537 11.06 21.01 -31.23
CA ARG A 537 10.74 19.60 -31.52
C ARG A 537 9.92 19.46 -32.79
N LEU A 538 8.89 20.30 -32.97
CA LEU A 538 8.06 20.27 -34.15
C LEU A 538 8.85 20.62 -35.44
N ARG A 539 9.74 21.62 -35.37
CA ARG A 539 10.65 21.96 -36.47
C ARG A 539 11.59 20.79 -36.83
N THR A 540 12.13 20.16 -35.81
CA THR A 540 13.04 19.01 -35.99
C THR A 540 12.29 17.82 -36.59
N LEU A 541 11.04 17.56 -36.17
CA LEU A 541 10.16 16.54 -36.73
C LEU A 541 10.02 16.74 -38.26
N HIS A 542 9.62 17.94 -38.69
CA HIS A 542 9.47 18.24 -40.13
C HIS A 542 10.77 18.08 -40.92
N LEU A 543 11.93 18.43 -40.31
CA LEU A 543 13.23 18.23 -40.98
C LEU A 543 13.58 16.74 -41.09
N MET A 544 13.24 15.93 -40.14
CA MET A 544 13.48 14.50 -40.13
C MET A 544 12.53 13.76 -41.09
N GLU A 545 11.26 14.17 -41.17
CA GLU A 545 10.29 13.66 -42.17
C GLU A 545 10.76 13.86 -43.59
N ALA A 546 11.37 15.01 -43.87
CA ALA A 546 11.97 15.29 -45.19
C ALA A 546 13.16 14.39 -45.55
N GLN A 547 13.75 13.68 -44.58
CA GLN A 547 14.86 12.74 -44.80
C GLN A 547 14.39 11.28 -44.92
N LEU A 548 13.10 11.00 -44.75
CA LEU A 548 12.58 9.65 -44.94
C LEU A 548 12.70 9.20 -46.40
N PRO A 549 13.11 7.96 -46.65
CA PRO A 549 13.12 7.44 -48.00
C PRO A 549 11.70 7.40 -48.57
N PRO A 550 11.51 7.67 -49.89
CA PRO A 550 10.18 7.64 -50.49
C PRO A 550 9.55 6.25 -50.28
N VAL A 551 8.34 6.23 -49.77
CA VAL A 551 7.57 4.99 -49.57
C VAL A 551 7.43 4.32 -50.93
N LYS A 552 8.08 3.16 -51.10
CA LYS A 552 7.82 2.31 -52.28
C LYS A 552 6.36 1.86 -52.19
N ARG A 553 5.53 2.41 -53.10
CA ARG A 553 4.15 1.96 -53.31
C ARG A 553 4.12 0.57 -53.92
#